data_65024922e2587e0250b103287e4cf335
#
_entry.id   65024922e2587e0250b103287e4cf335
#
_cell.length_a   1.000
_cell.length_b   1.000
_cell.length_c   1.000
_cell.angle_alpha   90.00
_cell.angle_beta   90.00
_cell.angle_gamma   90.00
#
_symmetry.space_group_name_H-M   'P 1'
#
loop_
_entity.id
_entity.type
_entity.pdbx_description
1 polymer ?
#
loop_
_entity_poly.entity_id
_entity_poly.type
_entity_poly.pdbx_seq_one_letter_code
_entity_poly.pdbx_strand_id
1 'polypeptide(L)'
;MFSSTIHDFGFSSSAYDSTFFSRKTKRGTILLFLYVDNMIITGDDTVGISSLKQFLSRQFEMKDLGLLSYFLGLEISHDPSGYFLSQAKYTSDLLARAGLTDFKTTSTPVDLQTHLTPLDGHLLSNATLYRQLVGSVIYLTITCPDIAYVVHIVSQFMLQDEVILSDAERLRMT
;
A
#
# COMPACT_ATOMS: atom_id res chain seq x y z
N MET A 1 -5.00 -23.21 13.14
CA MET A 1 -6.07 -22.83 14.07
C MET A 1 -7.09 -21.88 13.43
N PHE A 2 -6.75 -20.66 12.98
CA PHE A 2 -7.72 -19.76 12.33
C PHE A 2 -8.34 -20.36 11.05
N SER A 3 -7.52 -20.84 10.12
CA SER A 3 -7.97 -21.40 8.84
C SER A 3 -8.96 -22.59 9.05
N SER A 4 -8.69 -23.50 9.98
CA SER A 4 -9.62 -24.59 10.28
C SER A 4 -10.97 -24.09 10.79
N THR A 5 -10.96 -23.09 11.69
CA THR A 5 -12.19 -22.51 12.21
C THR A 5 -13.04 -21.83 11.12
N ILE A 6 -12.40 -21.17 10.15
CA ILE A 6 -13.10 -20.57 9.00
C ILE A 6 -13.64 -21.64 8.04
N HIS A 7 -12.90 -22.73 7.82
CA HIS A 7 -13.39 -23.88 7.03
C HIS A 7 -14.60 -24.54 7.69
N ASP A 8 -14.58 -24.71 9.02
CA ASP A 8 -15.73 -25.28 9.76
C ASP A 8 -16.98 -24.39 9.65
N PHE A 9 -16.80 -23.07 9.47
CA PHE A 9 -17.88 -22.13 9.20
C PHE A 9 -18.35 -22.15 7.73
N GLY A 10 -17.75 -23.00 6.88
CA GLY A 10 -18.15 -23.24 5.50
C GLY A 10 -17.48 -22.35 4.46
N PHE A 11 -16.34 -21.73 4.79
CA PHE A 11 -15.52 -21.02 3.82
C PHE A 11 -14.54 -21.96 3.11
N SER A 12 -14.22 -21.65 1.88
CA SER A 12 -13.15 -22.26 1.10
C SER A 12 -12.02 -21.25 0.89
N SER A 13 -10.78 -21.69 1.07
CA SER A 13 -9.60 -20.87 0.74
C SER A 13 -9.40 -20.80 -0.78
N SER A 14 -8.84 -19.71 -1.26
CA SER A 14 -8.40 -19.58 -2.64
C SER A 14 -7.20 -20.51 -2.91
N ALA A 15 -7.16 -21.10 -4.11
CA ALA A 15 -6.00 -21.87 -4.56
C ALA A 15 -4.78 -20.98 -4.89
N TYR A 16 -5.00 -19.69 -5.10
CA TYR A 16 -3.98 -18.74 -5.51
C TYR A 16 -3.48 -17.84 -4.37
N ASP A 17 -4.28 -17.70 -3.32
CA ASP A 17 -3.96 -16.86 -2.16
C ASP A 17 -4.55 -17.49 -0.89
N SER A 18 -3.68 -17.99 -0.02
CA SER A 18 -4.06 -18.65 1.24
C SER A 18 -4.67 -17.69 2.27
N THR A 19 -4.58 -16.40 2.05
CA THR A 19 -5.17 -15.36 2.91
C THR A 19 -6.58 -14.97 2.50
N PHE A 20 -7.03 -15.42 1.35
CA PHE A 20 -8.33 -15.12 0.77
C PHE A 20 -9.29 -16.30 0.91
N PHE A 21 -10.43 -16.07 1.55
CA PHE A 21 -11.49 -17.06 1.77
C PHE A 21 -12.80 -16.57 1.18
N SER A 22 -13.59 -17.50 0.66
CA SER A 22 -14.91 -17.23 0.10
C SER A 22 -15.94 -18.25 0.57
N ARG A 23 -17.18 -17.79 0.72
CA ARG A 23 -18.33 -18.66 1.02
C ARG A 23 -19.52 -18.24 0.16
N LYS A 24 -20.07 -19.18 -0.61
CA LYS A 24 -21.33 -18.99 -1.35
C LYS A 24 -22.51 -19.36 -0.47
N THR A 25 -23.50 -18.51 -0.42
CA THR A 25 -24.77 -18.71 0.30
C THR A 25 -25.96 -18.59 -0.67
N LYS A 26 -27.16 -18.88 -0.21
CA LYS A 26 -28.38 -18.64 -1.01
C LYS A 26 -28.66 -17.13 -1.26
N ARG A 27 -28.04 -16.22 -0.50
CA ARG A 27 -28.25 -14.77 -0.53
C ARG A 27 -27.11 -14.03 -1.26
N GLY A 28 -26.05 -14.72 -1.61
CA GLY A 28 -24.89 -14.10 -2.26
C GLY A 28 -23.56 -14.74 -1.86
N THR A 29 -22.50 -14.00 -2.00
CA THR A 29 -21.15 -14.44 -1.66
C THR A 29 -20.62 -13.61 -0.51
N ILE A 30 -19.89 -14.24 0.40
CA ILE A 30 -19.12 -13.58 1.46
C ILE A 30 -17.66 -13.81 1.16
N LEU A 31 -16.88 -12.72 1.18
CA LEU A 31 -15.45 -12.73 0.98
C LEU A 31 -14.78 -12.30 2.28
N LEU A 32 -13.70 -12.97 2.64
CA LEU A 32 -12.88 -12.67 3.78
C LEU A 32 -11.42 -12.65 3.33
N PHE A 33 -10.76 -11.54 3.61
CA PHE A 33 -9.34 -11.36 3.36
C PHE A 33 -8.63 -11.13 4.69
N LEU A 34 -7.62 -11.96 4.96
CA LEU A 34 -6.82 -11.91 6.18
C LEU A 34 -5.44 -11.32 5.85
N TYR A 35 -5.05 -10.27 6.57
CA TYR A 35 -3.72 -9.70 6.45
C TYR A 35 -3.12 -9.40 7.82
N VAL A 36 -2.16 -10.21 8.22
CA VAL A 36 -1.52 -10.16 9.55
C VAL A 36 -2.60 -10.15 10.64
N ASP A 37 -2.80 -9.01 11.31
CA ASP A 37 -3.77 -8.82 12.41
C ASP A 37 -5.08 -8.16 11.95
N ASN A 38 -5.22 -7.89 10.66
CA ASN A 38 -6.40 -7.24 10.09
C ASN A 38 -7.21 -8.20 9.24
N MET A 39 -8.53 -8.02 9.29
CA MET A 39 -9.46 -8.82 8.50
C MET A 39 -10.47 -7.91 7.80
N ILE A 40 -10.60 -8.09 6.50
CA ILE A 40 -11.62 -7.42 5.69
C ILE A 40 -12.70 -8.43 5.35
N ILE A 41 -13.95 -8.10 5.66
CA ILE A 41 -15.13 -8.92 5.34
C ILE A 41 -16.03 -8.09 4.43
N THR A 42 -16.40 -8.64 3.29
CA THR A 42 -17.28 -7.99 2.31
C THR A 42 -18.16 -9.02 1.58
N GLY A 43 -19.13 -8.55 0.83
CA GLY A 43 -20.00 -9.40 0.02
C GLY A 43 -21.45 -8.96 0.00
N ASP A 44 -22.29 -9.74 -0.69
CA ASP A 44 -23.71 -9.43 -0.91
C ASP A 44 -24.62 -9.93 0.23
N ASP A 45 -24.20 -10.97 0.97
CA ASP A 45 -24.96 -11.54 2.07
C ASP A 45 -24.67 -10.84 3.39
N THR A 46 -25.36 -9.72 3.63
CA THR A 46 -25.21 -8.90 4.86
C THR A 46 -25.56 -9.66 6.13
N VAL A 47 -26.53 -10.60 6.07
CA VAL A 47 -26.91 -11.45 7.21
C VAL A 47 -25.81 -12.46 7.52
N GLY A 48 -25.28 -13.08 6.47
CA GLY A 48 -24.14 -13.98 6.61
C GLY A 48 -22.90 -13.29 7.14
N ILE A 49 -22.60 -12.06 6.71
CA ILE A 49 -21.52 -11.23 7.25
C ILE A 49 -21.70 -10.97 8.75
N SER A 50 -22.92 -10.57 9.16
CA SER A 50 -23.23 -10.33 10.58
C SER A 50 -23.06 -11.61 11.42
N SER A 51 -23.50 -12.75 10.91
CA SER A 51 -23.33 -14.05 11.58
C SER A 51 -21.85 -14.45 11.69
N LEU A 52 -21.06 -14.19 10.64
CA LEU A 52 -19.61 -14.43 10.66
C LEU A 52 -18.92 -13.55 11.70
N LYS A 53 -19.23 -12.26 11.75
CA LYS A 53 -18.66 -11.32 12.75
C LYS A 53 -18.96 -11.80 14.17
N GLN A 54 -20.19 -12.20 14.46
CA GLN A 54 -20.57 -12.75 15.78
C GLN A 54 -19.85 -14.08 16.09
N PHE A 55 -19.69 -14.94 15.13
CA PHE A 55 -18.95 -16.19 15.30
C PHE A 55 -17.49 -15.92 15.63
N LEU A 56 -16.83 -15.05 14.83
CA LEU A 56 -15.42 -14.70 15.03
C LEU A 56 -15.17 -14.00 16.37
N SER A 57 -16.04 -13.09 16.78
CA SER A 57 -15.91 -12.39 18.06
C SER A 57 -16.04 -13.30 19.28
N ARG A 58 -16.69 -14.48 19.15
CA ARG A 58 -16.78 -15.49 20.22
C ARG A 58 -15.55 -16.41 20.25
N GLN A 59 -14.92 -16.65 19.11
CA GLN A 59 -13.78 -17.56 18.99
C GLN A 59 -12.44 -16.85 19.18
N PHE A 60 -12.38 -15.59 18.84
CA PHE A 60 -11.17 -14.78 18.86
C PHE A 60 -11.46 -13.43 19.55
N GLU A 61 -10.46 -12.89 20.22
CA GLU A 61 -10.52 -11.54 20.78
C GLU A 61 -10.41 -10.50 19.66
N MET A 62 -11.54 -10.18 19.03
CA MET A 62 -11.61 -9.32 17.84
C MET A 62 -12.50 -8.12 18.07
N LYS A 63 -12.07 -6.96 17.55
CA LYS A 63 -12.85 -5.73 17.52
C LYS A 63 -13.37 -5.46 16.10
N ASP A 64 -14.67 -5.26 15.96
CA ASP A 64 -15.25 -4.75 14.73
C ASP A 64 -14.95 -3.24 14.62
N LEU A 65 -14.19 -2.85 13.59
CA LEU A 65 -13.80 -1.47 13.31
C LEU A 65 -14.84 -0.72 12.44
N GLY A 66 -15.92 -1.39 12.05
CA GLY A 66 -16.96 -0.80 11.21
C GLY A 66 -16.62 -0.83 9.72
N LEU A 67 -17.00 0.23 9.00
CA LEU A 67 -16.70 0.38 7.58
C LEU A 67 -15.21 0.58 7.36
N LEU A 68 -14.71 -0.03 6.28
CA LEU A 68 -13.31 0.09 5.88
C LEU A 68 -13.01 1.54 5.49
N SER A 69 -12.23 2.23 6.31
CA SER A 69 -11.80 3.63 6.10
C SER A 69 -10.29 3.79 6.00
N TYR A 70 -9.54 2.78 6.45
CA TYR A 70 -8.07 2.80 6.40
C TYR A 70 -7.54 1.37 6.34
N PHE A 71 -6.60 1.14 5.41
CA PHE A 71 -5.94 -0.16 5.28
C PHE A 71 -4.55 -0.01 4.66
N LEU A 72 -3.52 -0.48 5.36
CA LEU A 72 -2.12 -0.49 4.89
C LEU A 72 -1.60 0.87 4.41
N GLY A 73 -1.98 1.97 5.02
CA GLY A 73 -1.56 3.30 4.59
C GLY A 73 -2.47 3.94 3.52
N LEU A 74 -3.49 3.21 3.06
CA LEU A 74 -4.54 3.73 2.19
C LEU A 74 -5.70 4.26 3.03
N GLU A 75 -6.06 5.49 2.81
CA GLU A 75 -7.30 6.11 3.29
C GLU A 75 -8.40 5.78 2.28
N ILE A 76 -9.51 5.26 2.77
CA ILE A 76 -10.62 4.79 1.94
C ILE A 76 -11.85 5.61 2.30
N SER A 77 -12.36 6.36 1.35
CA SER A 77 -13.64 7.06 1.45
C SER A 77 -14.66 6.46 0.47
N HIS A 78 -15.93 6.62 0.79
CA HIS A 78 -17.03 6.09 0.01
C HIS A 78 -18.12 7.15 -0.14
N ASP A 79 -18.61 7.31 -1.35
CA ASP A 79 -19.81 8.06 -1.65
C ASP A 79 -20.72 7.29 -2.65
N PRO A 80 -21.89 7.81 -3.05
CA PRO A 80 -22.76 7.14 -4.01
C PRO A 80 -22.14 6.84 -5.38
N SER A 81 -21.03 7.50 -5.75
CA SER A 81 -20.33 7.26 -7.02
C SER A 81 -19.28 6.14 -6.93
N GLY A 82 -18.87 5.73 -5.70
CA GLY A 82 -17.93 4.64 -5.51
C GLY A 82 -16.98 4.80 -4.34
N TYR A 83 -15.87 4.09 -4.42
CA TYR A 83 -14.77 4.14 -3.45
C TYR A 83 -13.62 4.99 -3.97
N PHE A 84 -13.06 5.82 -3.10
CA PHE A 84 -11.90 6.66 -3.37
C PHE A 84 -10.76 6.24 -2.47
N LEU A 85 -9.59 6.03 -3.07
CA LEU A 85 -8.36 5.71 -2.37
C LEU A 85 -7.46 6.94 -2.32
N SER A 86 -6.91 7.23 -1.16
CA SER A 86 -5.95 8.31 -0.93
C SER A 86 -4.77 7.82 -0.08
N GLN A 87 -3.63 8.42 -0.28
CA GLN A 87 -2.45 8.24 0.55
C GLN A 87 -1.96 9.60 1.10
N ALA A 88 -2.88 10.54 1.37
CA ALA A 88 -2.52 11.90 1.76
C ALA A 88 -1.68 11.94 3.05
N LYS A 89 -2.10 11.20 4.08
CA LYS A 89 -1.31 11.07 5.31
C LYS A 89 0.05 10.42 5.07
N TYR A 90 0.07 9.32 4.31
CA TYR A 90 1.31 8.62 3.98
C TYR A 90 2.28 9.54 3.23
N THR A 91 1.78 10.31 2.26
CA THR A 91 2.58 11.29 1.50
C THR A 91 3.15 12.38 2.41
N SER A 92 2.36 12.94 3.32
CA SER A 92 2.82 13.93 4.30
C SER A 92 3.92 13.36 5.20
N ASP A 93 3.74 12.16 5.72
CA ASP A 93 4.73 11.49 6.56
C ASP A 93 6.02 11.18 5.78
N LEU A 94 5.91 10.83 4.49
CA LEU A 94 7.06 10.60 3.61
C LEU A 94 7.83 11.89 3.35
N LEU A 95 7.15 12.99 3.01
CA LEU A 95 7.76 14.29 2.79
C LEU A 95 8.47 14.79 4.06
N ALA A 96 7.86 14.64 5.22
CA ALA A 96 8.47 14.98 6.50
C ALA A 96 9.76 14.18 6.76
N ARG A 97 9.73 12.87 6.47
CA ARG A 97 10.90 11.98 6.61
C ARG A 97 12.03 12.34 5.65
N ALA A 98 11.67 12.76 4.43
CA ALA A 98 12.62 13.24 3.43
C ALA A 98 13.15 14.66 3.71
N GLY A 99 12.61 15.38 4.70
CA GLY A 99 12.96 16.76 4.99
C GLY A 99 12.45 17.76 3.93
N LEU A 100 11.37 17.43 3.23
CA LEU A 100 10.82 18.17 2.08
C LEU A 100 9.52 18.92 2.43
N THR A 101 9.34 19.36 3.66
CA THR A 101 8.09 20.02 4.11
C THR A 101 7.89 21.42 3.57
N ASP A 102 8.97 22.13 3.22
CA ASP A 102 8.95 23.54 2.79
C ASP A 102 9.30 23.74 1.30
N PHE A 103 9.34 22.65 0.51
CA PHE A 103 9.70 22.72 -0.90
C PHE A 103 8.52 23.13 -1.78
N LYS A 104 8.82 23.87 -2.84
CA LYS A 104 7.83 24.24 -3.86
C LYS A 104 7.48 23.03 -4.72
N THR A 105 6.24 22.98 -5.16
CA THR A 105 5.79 21.99 -6.15
C THR A 105 6.46 22.25 -7.50
N THR A 106 6.80 21.18 -8.21
CA THR A 106 7.30 21.21 -9.58
C THR A 106 6.30 20.53 -10.53
N SER A 107 6.29 20.96 -11.79
CA SER A 107 5.37 20.42 -12.80
C SER A 107 5.78 19.05 -13.33
N THR A 108 7.07 18.72 -13.21
CA THR A 108 7.60 17.42 -13.70
C THR A 108 8.46 16.79 -12.61
N PRO A 109 8.28 15.48 -12.36
CA PRO A 109 9.05 14.78 -11.31
C PRO A 109 10.55 14.67 -11.63
N VAL A 110 10.94 14.64 -12.90
CA VAL A 110 12.35 14.59 -13.37
C VAL A 110 12.45 15.34 -14.68
N ASP A 111 13.56 16.02 -14.89
CA ASP A 111 13.91 16.60 -16.20
C ASP A 111 14.11 15.45 -17.22
N LEU A 112 13.44 15.56 -18.38
CA LEU A 112 13.51 14.56 -19.47
C LEU A 112 14.93 14.38 -20.04
N GLN A 113 15.83 15.34 -19.81
CA GLN A 113 17.23 15.27 -20.21
C GLN A 113 18.15 14.65 -19.15
N THR A 114 17.64 14.34 -17.98
CA THR A 114 18.43 13.74 -16.90
C THR A 114 18.70 12.27 -17.22
N HIS A 115 19.95 11.94 -17.53
CA HIS A 115 20.42 10.57 -17.64
C HIS A 115 21.11 10.19 -16.32
N LEU A 116 20.49 9.32 -15.55
CA LEU A 116 21.10 8.76 -14.35
C LEU A 116 21.94 7.56 -14.78
N THR A 117 23.27 7.63 -14.61
CA THR A 117 24.18 6.51 -14.88
C THR A 117 24.84 6.04 -13.59
N PRO A 118 25.17 4.74 -13.48
CA PRO A 118 25.83 4.20 -12.29
C PRO A 118 27.26 4.73 -12.06
N LEU A 119 27.84 5.40 -13.06
CA LEU A 119 29.27 5.81 -13.05
C LEU A 119 29.46 7.32 -12.83
N ASP A 120 28.40 8.10 -12.93
CA ASP A 120 28.48 9.57 -12.82
C ASP A 120 27.90 10.01 -11.48
N GLY A 121 28.75 10.55 -10.59
CA GLY A 121 28.27 11.18 -9.36
C GLY A 121 29.09 10.89 -8.12
N HIS A 122 28.51 11.18 -6.97
CA HIS A 122 29.12 10.95 -5.67
C HIS A 122 28.38 9.84 -4.91
N LEU A 123 29.14 9.09 -4.12
CA LEU A 123 28.58 8.11 -3.20
C LEU A 123 27.60 8.76 -2.24
N LEU A 124 26.43 8.19 -2.14
CA LEU A 124 25.45 8.62 -1.14
C LEU A 124 25.97 8.32 0.26
N SER A 125 25.97 9.31 1.11
CA SER A 125 26.37 9.18 2.52
C SER A 125 25.42 8.24 3.30
N ASN A 126 24.19 8.03 2.83
CA ASN A 126 23.20 7.17 3.46
C ASN A 126 22.38 6.35 2.42
N ALA A 127 22.94 5.28 1.93
CA ALA A 127 22.27 4.36 1.00
C ALA A 127 21.01 3.70 1.61
N THR A 128 20.99 3.52 2.95
CA THR A 128 19.80 2.96 3.63
C THR A 128 18.62 3.91 3.55
N LEU A 129 18.82 5.18 3.80
CA LEU A 129 17.76 6.20 3.66
C LEU A 129 17.25 6.26 2.22
N TYR A 130 18.15 6.21 1.24
CA TYR A 130 17.76 6.17 -0.17
C TYR A 130 16.83 4.99 -0.47
N ARG A 131 17.22 3.77 -0.09
CA ARG A 131 16.40 2.57 -0.29
C ARG A 131 15.03 2.67 0.39
N GLN A 132 14.99 3.23 1.60
CA GLN A 132 13.74 3.46 2.33
C GLN A 132 12.83 4.47 1.61
N LEU A 133 13.39 5.58 1.12
CA LEU A 133 12.62 6.59 0.39
C LEU A 133 12.09 6.04 -0.94
N VAL A 134 12.94 5.39 -1.73
CA VAL A 134 12.53 4.80 -3.01
C VAL A 134 11.46 3.72 -2.77
N GLY A 135 11.64 2.83 -1.81
CA GLY A 135 10.62 1.85 -1.43
C GLY A 135 9.29 2.49 -1.03
N SER A 136 9.35 3.61 -0.32
CA SER A 136 8.16 4.37 0.06
C SER A 136 7.47 5.02 -1.14
N VAL A 137 8.23 5.55 -2.10
CA VAL A 137 7.67 6.15 -3.32
C VAL A 137 7.12 5.09 -4.28
N ILE A 138 7.70 3.87 -4.33
CA ILE A 138 7.11 2.72 -5.04
C ILE A 138 5.69 2.46 -4.50
N TYR A 139 5.51 2.45 -3.18
CA TYR A 139 4.18 2.24 -2.60
C TYR A 139 3.20 3.38 -2.93
N LEU A 140 3.68 4.61 -3.08
CA LEU A 140 2.88 5.77 -3.45
C LEU A 140 2.29 5.66 -4.87
N THR A 141 2.92 4.89 -5.78
CA THR A 141 2.40 4.71 -7.15
C THR A 141 1.03 4.03 -7.21
N ILE A 142 0.55 3.43 -6.12
CA ILE A 142 -0.80 2.84 -6.02
C ILE A 142 -1.88 3.91 -6.24
N THR A 143 -1.70 5.11 -5.69
CA THR A 143 -2.65 6.22 -5.85
C THR A 143 -2.16 7.32 -6.78
N CYS A 144 -0.85 7.37 -7.06
CA CYS A 144 -0.20 8.35 -7.94
C CYS A 144 0.56 7.61 -9.07
N PRO A 145 -0.14 6.99 -10.03
CA PRO A 145 0.51 6.21 -11.09
C PRO A 145 1.33 7.07 -12.07
N ASP A 146 1.11 8.35 -12.13
CA ASP A 146 1.86 9.34 -12.93
C ASP A 146 3.35 9.42 -12.56
N ILE A 147 3.72 9.12 -11.31
CA ILE A 147 5.12 9.08 -10.88
C ILE A 147 5.81 7.73 -11.16
N ALA A 148 5.08 6.71 -11.63
CA ALA A 148 5.60 5.34 -11.76
C ALA A 148 6.85 5.24 -12.64
N TYR A 149 6.94 6.02 -13.72
CA TYR A 149 8.10 6.04 -14.60
C TYR A 149 9.37 6.50 -13.88
N VAL A 150 9.27 7.61 -13.14
CA VAL A 150 10.39 8.16 -12.38
C VAL A 150 10.84 7.22 -11.27
N VAL A 151 9.84 6.66 -10.58
CA VAL A 151 10.09 5.65 -9.53
C VAL A 151 10.81 4.44 -10.10
N HIS A 152 10.44 3.97 -11.30
CA HIS A 152 11.15 2.89 -11.97
C HIS A 152 12.61 3.24 -12.23
N ILE A 153 12.91 4.45 -12.75
CA ILE A 153 14.29 4.88 -13.01
C ILE A 153 15.11 4.87 -11.72
N VAL A 154 14.63 5.52 -10.67
CA VAL A 154 15.41 5.60 -9.41
C VAL A 154 15.51 4.25 -8.70
N SER A 155 14.55 3.36 -8.88
CA SER A 155 14.57 2.02 -8.25
C SER A 155 15.67 1.12 -8.81
N GLN A 156 16.17 1.36 -10.02
CA GLN A 156 17.26 0.59 -10.62
C GLN A 156 18.55 0.65 -9.80
N PHE A 157 18.74 1.71 -9.02
CA PHE A 157 19.93 1.92 -8.18
C PHE A 157 19.79 1.35 -6.77
N MET A 158 18.65 0.77 -6.40
CA MET A 158 18.43 0.24 -5.04
C MET A 158 19.31 -0.96 -4.68
N LEU A 159 19.66 -1.77 -5.68
CA LEU A 159 20.41 -3.02 -5.50
C LEU A 159 21.92 -2.85 -5.53
N GLN A 160 22.40 -1.64 -5.81
CA GLN A 160 23.84 -1.36 -5.83
C GLN A 160 24.34 -1.17 -4.39
N ASP A 161 25.46 -1.81 -4.04
CA ASP A 161 26.09 -1.65 -2.73
C ASP A 161 26.58 -0.20 -2.52
N GLU A 162 26.98 0.46 -3.62
CA GLU A 162 27.36 1.85 -3.69
C GLU A 162 26.38 2.58 -4.60
N VAL A 163 25.47 3.37 -4.01
CA VAL A 163 24.56 4.19 -4.80
C VAL A 163 25.27 5.49 -5.17
N ILE A 164 25.58 5.63 -6.45
CA ILE A 164 26.17 6.83 -7.04
C ILE A 164 25.03 7.60 -7.73
N LEU A 165 24.72 8.79 -7.28
CA LEU A 165 23.78 9.68 -7.97
C LEU A 165 24.55 10.88 -8.51
N SER A 166 24.47 11.08 -9.82
CA SER A 166 24.95 12.29 -10.47
C SER A 166 24.05 13.45 -10.04
N ASP A 167 24.64 14.47 -9.44
CA ASP A 167 24.02 15.77 -9.15
C ASP A 167 22.62 15.72 -8.52
N ALA A 168 22.51 15.08 -7.34
CA ALA A 168 21.32 15.24 -6.50
C ALA A 168 21.03 16.70 -6.12
N GLU A 169 21.99 17.61 -6.32
CA GLU A 169 21.81 19.06 -6.18
C GLU A 169 20.96 19.66 -7.31
N ARG A 170 20.94 19.09 -8.52
CA ARG A 170 20.06 19.57 -9.61
C ARG A 170 18.58 19.27 -9.37
N LEU A 171 18.26 18.28 -8.54
CA LEU A 171 16.87 18.03 -8.10
C LEU A 171 16.42 19.05 -7.02
N ARG A 172 17.33 19.89 -6.51
CA ARG A 172 17.02 20.94 -5.52
C ARG A 172 16.74 22.31 -6.10
N MET A 173 16.98 22.52 -7.39
CA MET A 173 16.91 23.88 -7.95
C MET A 173 16.17 23.91 -9.29
N THR A 174 14.87 24.00 -9.20
CA THR A 174 14.07 24.87 -10.09
C THR A 174 12.71 25.13 -9.48
#